data_0cc39e44ac08921cfed20a70e21f7b4b
#
_entry.id   0cc39e44ac08921cfed20a70e21f7b4b
#
_cell.length_a   1.000
_cell.length_b   1.000
_cell.length_c   1.000
_cell.angle_alpha   90.00
_cell.angle_beta   90.00
_cell.angle_gamma   90.00
#
_symmetry.space_group_name_H-M   'P 1'
#
loop_
_entity.id
_entity.type
_entity.pdbx_description
1 polymer ?
#
loop_
_entity_poly.entity_id
_entity_poly.type
_entity_poly.pdbx_seq_one_letter_code
_entity_poly.pdbx_strand_id
1 'polypeptide(L)'
;MKQYDLAEGMRMYIARLREQGRYSSAKSYQDALNSFLRFCGQEVIPYTRIDREMLLRYQDYLRDRECSWNTVSTYMRRIRRVYGLAMENGEAPFSRYLFKGIFMGVKSKQKKALPTESLRLLMTAPLDDSGLRKTQRALCLMFLFCGMAFVDFAHLKKSDIRSGCLLYTS
;
A
#
# COMPACT_ATOMS: atom_id res chain seq x y z
N MET A 1 21.11 5.75 28.27
CA MET A 1 20.86 4.81 27.16
C MET A 1 19.83 5.42 26.22
N LYS A 2 20.13 5.50 24.93
CA LYS A 2 19.15 5.97 23.93
C LYS A 2 18.06 4.88 23.81
N GLN A 3 16.85 5.20 24.22
CA GLN A 3 15.74 4.25 24.13
C GLN A 3 15.20 4.30 22.70
N TYR A 4 15.48 3.27 21.92
CA TYR A 4 14.97 3.16 20.54
C TYR A 4 13.48 2.82 20.55
N ASP A 5 12.75 3.46 19.68
CA ASP A 5 11.28 3.51 19.65
C ASP A 5 10.74 3.23 18.25
N LEU A 6 9.72 2.38 18.15
CA LEU A 6 9.08 2.04 16.89
C LEU A 6 8.45 3.26 16.21
N ALA A 7 7.83 4.15 16.97
CA ALA A 7 7.16 5.32 16.39
C ALA A 7 8.18 6.25 15.72
N GLU A 8 9.32 6.48 16.35
CA GLU A 8 10.43 7.24 15.76
C GLU A 8 11.00 6.53 14.54
N GLY A 9 11.27 5.23 14.62
CA GLY A 9 11.72 4.43 13.47
C GLY A 9 10.76 4.49 12.29
N MET A 10 9.45 4.46 12.55
CA MET A 10 8.44 4.62 11.49
C MET A 10 8.43 6.04 10.91
N ARG A 11 8.56 7.10 11.73
CA ARG A 11 8.64 8.50 11.26
C ARG A 11 9.87 8.70 10.35
N MET A 12 11.02 8.20 10.76
CA MET A 12 12.25 8.25 9.93
C MET A 12 12.08 7.51 8.59
N TYR A 13 11.48 6.32 8.63
CA TYR A 13 11.22 5.55 7.42
C TYR A 13 10.23 6.25 6.47
N ILE A 14 9.20 6.89 7.01
CA ILE A 14 8.24 7.72 6.26
C ILE A 14 8.93 8.91 5.60
N ALA A 15 9.80 9.62 6.32
CA ALA A 15 10.57 10.74 5.77
C ALA A 15 11.42 10.28 4.58
N ARG A 16 12.17 9.19 4.74
CA ARG A 16 12.98 8.59 3.66
C ARG A 16 12.15 8.22 2.43
N LEU A 17 10.95 7.67 2.62
CA LEU A 17 10.06 7.33 1.50
C LEU A 17 9.58 8.59 0.76
N ARG A 18 9.33 9.69 1.48
CA ARG A 18 8.95 10.98 0.87
C ARG A 18 10.10 11.57 0.06
N GLU A 19 11.31 11.54 0.58
CA GLU A 19 12.51 11.98 -0.15
C GLU A 19 12.73 11.19 -1.44
N GLN A 20 12.38 9.90 -1.45
CA GLN A 20 12.41 9.03 -2.62
C GLN A 20 11.22 9.24 -3.59
N GLY A 21 10.32 10.21 -3.33
CA GLY A 21 9.10 10.41 -4.12
C GLY A 21 8.01 9.34 -3.96
N ARG A 22 8.18 8.39 -3.01
CA ARG A 22 7.26 7.26 -2.79
C ARG A 22 6.10 7.64 -1.86
N TYR A 23 5.37 8.68 -2.23
CA TYR A 23 4.33 9.30 -1.39
C TYR A 23 3.20 8.34 -1.00
N SER A 24 2.74 7.49 -1.91
CA SER A 24 1.70 6.49 -1.64
C SER A 24 2.15 5.48 -0.58
N SER A 25 3.41 5.01 -0.67
CA SER A 25 4.01 4.15 0.35
C SER A 25 4.13 4.87 1.68
N ALA A 26 4.67 6.10 1.69
CA ALA A 26 4.81 6.91 2.89
C ALA A 26 3.46 7.11 3.60
N LYS A 27 2.39 7.39 2.84
CA LYS A 27 1.03 7.49 3.38
C LYS A 27 0.59 6.19 4.05
N SER A 28 0.81 5.05 3.41
CA SER A 28 0.47 3.74 3.99
C SER A 28 1.19 3.43 5.30
N TYR A 29 2.45 3.86 5.45
CA TYR A 29 3.19 3.74 6.72
C TYR A 29 2.67 4.72 7.76
N GLN A 30 2.31 5.95 7.36
CA GLN A 30 1.72 6.94 8.25
C GLN A 30 0.38 6.47 8.82
N ASP A 31 -0.48 5.87 7.98
CA ASP A 31 -1.78 5.34 8.40
C ASP A 31 -1.60 4.18 9.39
N ALA A 32 -0.63 3.29 9.15
CA ALA A 32 -0.29 2.20 10.07
C ALA A 32 0.24 2.73 11.41
N LEU A 33 1.14 3.72 11.39
CA LEU A 33 1.66 4.36 12.60
C LEU A 33 0.55 5.00 13.42
N ASN A 34 -0.28 5.84 12.79
CA ASN A 34 -1.37 6.53 13.47
C ASN A 34 -2.37 5.55 14.10
N SER A 35 -2.62 4.42 13.43
CA SER A 35 -3.48 3.36 13.96
C SER A 35 -2.86 2.67 15.16
N PHE A 36 -1.57 2.36 15.10
CA PHE A 36 -0.87 1.69 16.18
C PHE A 36 -0.71 2.58 17.42
N LEU A 37 -0.40 3.87 17.24
CA LEU A 37 -0.34 4.85 18.32
C LEU A 37 -1.69 4.96 19.05
N ARG A 38 -2.80 5.00 18.30
CA ARG A 38 -4.16 5.02 18.90
C ARG A 38 -4.46 3.77 19.70
N PHE A 39 -4.03 2.61 19.23
CA PHE A 39 -4.16 1.36 19.97
C PHE A 39 -3.34 1.36 21.26
N CYS A 40 -2.10 1.84 21.19
CA CYS A 40 -1.21 1.88 22.35
C CYS A 40 -1.58 2.99 23.38
N GLY A 41 -2.29 4.04 22.95
CA GLY A 41 -2.58 5.22 23.77
C GLY A 41 -1.32 6.00 24.18
N GLN A 42 -0.20 5.80 23.51
CA GLN A 42 1.11 6.39 23.81
C GLN A 42 1.81 6.80 22.53
N GLU A 43 2.60 7.88 22.59
CA GLU A 43 3.38 8.37 21.44
C GLU A 43 4.75 7.69 21.31
N VAL A 44 5.27 7.15 22.39
CA VAL A 44 6.56 6.46 22.47
C VAL A 44 6.31 4.97 22.70
N ILE A 45 6.83 4.15 21.80
CA ILE A 45 6.62 2.69 21.84
C ILE A 45 7.99 2.00 21.76
N PRO A 46 8.65 1.78 22.90
CA PRO A 46 9.95 1.08 22.92
C PRO A 46 9.88 -0.29 22.25
N TYR A 47 10.86 -0.63 21.43
CA TYR A 47 10.91 -1.93 20.77
C TYR A 47 10.88 -3.10 21.75
N THR A 48 11.39 -2.91 22.98
CA THR A 48 11.37 -3.92 24.05
C THR A 48 9.99 -4.24 24.59
N ARG A 49 9.00 -3.35 24.37
CA ARG A 49 7.61 -3.57 24.77
C ARG A 49 6.76 -4.26 23.71
N ILE A 50 7.32 -4.40 22.51
CA ILE A 50 6.57 -5.01 21.39
C ILE A 50 6.80 -6.52 21.47
N ASP A 51 5.77 -7.21 21.90
CA ASP A 51 5.72 -8.66 21.95
C ASP A 51 4.62 -9.22 21.00
N ARG A 52 4.61 -10.54 20.87
CA ARG A 52 3.65 -11.24 20.03
C ARG A 52 2.20 -11.04 20.50
N GLU A 53 1.99 -11.01 21.81
CA GLU A 53 0.68 -10.85 22.40
C GLU A 53 0.11 -9.46 22.11
N MET A 54 0.92 -8.43 22.24
CA MET A 54 0.55 -7.05 21.86
C MET A 54 0.14 -6.96 20.39
N LEU A 55 0.87 -7.62 19.49
CA LEU A 55 0.53 -7.62 18.06
C LEU A 55 -0.76 -8.40 17.77
N LEU A 56 -1.04 -9.49 18.48
CA LEU A 56 -2.32 -10.20 18.38
C LEU A 56 -3.48 -9.31 18.87
N ARG A 57 -3.33 -8.67 20.03
CA ARG A 57 -4.34 -7.72 20.54
C ARG A 57 -4.58 -6.55 19.58
N TYR A 58 -3.51 -6.07 18.91
CA TYR A 58 -3.66 -5.03 17.90
C TYR A 58 -4.42 -5.55 16.66
N GLN A 59 -4.19 -6.81 16.26
CA GLN A 59 -4.95 -7.43 15.17
C GLN A 59 -6.45 -7.48 15.52
N ASP A 60 -6.79 -7.91 16.74
CA ASP A 60 -8.17 -7.99 17.21
C ASP A 60 -8.80 -6.59 17.29
N TYR A 61 -8.09 -5.62 17.84
CA TYR A 61 -8.49 -4.20 17.84
C TYR A 61 -8.85 -3.68 16.45
N LEU A 62 -8.05 -4.02 15.42
CA LEU A 62 -8.33 -3.62 14.04
C LEU A 62 -9.60 -4.32 13.50
N ARG A 63 -9.82 -5.58 13.89
CA ARG A 63 -11.02 -6.33 13.49
C ARG A 63 -12.30 -5.81 14.16
N ASP A 64 -12.23 -5.44 15.42
CA ASP A 64 -13.34 -4.83 16.16
C ASP A 64 -13.74 -3.47 15.54
N ARG A 65 -12.80 -2.78 14.92
CA ARG A 65 -13.06 -1.56 14.14
C ARG A 65 -13.43 -1.84 12.66
N GLU A 66 -13.88 -3.05 12.36
CA GLU A 66 -14.34 -3.47 11.04
C GLU A 66 -13.28 -3.35 9.92
N CYS A 67 -12.00 -3.21 10.25
CA CYS A 67 -10.94 -3.18 9.25
C CYS A 67 -10.92 -4.49 8.46
N SER A 68 -10.77 -4.38 7.14
CA SER A 68 -10.61 -5.56 6.28
C SER A 68 -9.33 -6.34 6.64
N TRP A 69 -9.32 -7.65 6.39
CA TRP A 69 -8.12 -8.46 6.58
C TRP A 69 -6.92 -7.97 5.77
N ASN A 70 -7.16 -7.35 4.61
CA ASN A 70 -6.10 -6.75 3.81
C ASN A 70 -5.54 -5.48 4.45
N THR A 71 -6.36 -4.70 5.16
CA THR A 71 -5.91 -3.56 5.96
C THR A 71 -5.06 -4.03 7.14
N VAL A 72 -5.55 -5.03 7.90
CA VAL A 72 -4.81 -5.66 9.01
C VAL A 72 -3.44 -6.13 8.52
N SER A 73 -3.43 -6.93 7.45
CA SER A 73 -2.19 -7.43 6.84
C SER A 73 -1.25 -6.30 6.43
N THR A 74 -1.78 -5.23 5.83
CA THR A 74 -0.97 -4.08 5.40
C THR A 74 -0.29 -3.42 6.60
N TYR A 75 -1.04 -3.13 7.67
CA TYR A 75 -0.49 -2.49 8.85
C TYR A 75 0.55 -3.37 9.56
N MET A 76 0.26 -4.66 9.71
CA MET A 76 1.21 -5.61 10.31
C MET A 76 2.51 -5.73 9.51
N ARG A 77 2.43 -5.76 8.18
CA ARG A 77 3.62 -5.78 7.31
C ARG A 77 4.44 -4.49 7.40
N ARG A 78 3.80 -3.31 7.59
CA ARG A 78 4.52 -2.04 7.79
C ARG A 78 5.28 -2.05 9.11
N ILE A 79 4.64 -2.46 10.20
CA ILE A 79 5.29 -2.62 11.52
C ILE A 79 6.44 -3.62 11.43
N ARG A 80 6.21 -4.80 10.84
CA ARG A 80 7.24 -5.83 10.67
C ARG A 80 8.46 -5.32 9.91
N ARG A 81 8.26 -4.53 8.85
CA ARG A 81 9.38 -3.99 8.05
C ARG A 81 10.27 -3.07 8.89
N VAL A 82 9.67 -2.13 9.63
CA VAL A 82 10.43 -1.18 10.44
C VAL A 82 11.08 -1.87 11.64
N TYR A 83 10.37 -2.79 12.29
CA TYR A 83 10.96 -3.62 13.36
C TYR A 83 12.15 -4.44 12.87
N GLY A 84 12.05 -5.02 11.65
CA GLY A 84 13.15 -5.76 11.04
C GLY A 84 14.39 -4.90 10.81
N LEU A 85 14.21 -3.68 10.29
CA LEU A 85 15.31 -2.72 10.11
C LEU A 85 15.96 -2.35 11.46
N ALA A 86 15.14 -2.15 12.49
CA ALA A 86 15.66 -1.87 13.84
C ALA A 86 16.45 -3.06 14.43
N MET A 87 16.03 -4.30 14.13
CA MET A 87 16.83 -5.49 14.51
C MET A 87 18.16 -5.54 13.75
N GLU A 88 18.16 -5.27 12.46
CA GLU A 88 19.37 -5.22 11.63
C GLU A 88 20.37 -4.17 12.14
N ASN A 89 19.86 -3.05 12.67
CA ASN A 89 20.66 -1.97 13.26
C ASN A 89 21.06 -2.20 14.74
N GLY A 90 20.61 -3.29 15.37
CA GLY A 90 20.83 -3.54 16.80
C GLY A 90 20.00 -2.65 17.74
N GLU A 91 18.95 -1.99 17.25
CA GLU A 91 18.05 -1.08 17.98
C GLU A 91 16.86 -1.81 18.61
N ALA A 92 16.49 -2.98 18.07
CA ALA A 92 15.40 -3.81 18.56
C ALA A 92 15.90 -5.20 18.95
N PRO A 93 15.30 -5.84 19.98
CA PRO A 93 15.68 -7.19 20.38
C PRO A 93 15.33 -8.20 19.27
N PHE A 94 16.21 -9.19 19.08
CA PHE A 94 15.93 -10.28 18.16
C PHE A 94 14.81 -11.16 18.70
N SER A 95 13.75 -11.36 17.91
CA SER A 95 12.66 -12.27 18.24
C SER A 95 12.19 -13.05 17.01
N ARG A 96 12.57 -14.34 16.98
CA ARG A 96 12.21 -15.25 15.86
C ARG A 96 10.71 -15.41 15.66
N TYR A 97 9.92 -15.33 16.73
CA TYR A 97 8.51 -15.67 16.74
C TYR A 97 7.58 -14.47 16.92
N LEU A 98 8.10 -13.25 16.93
CA LEU A 98 7.33 -12.02 17.17
C LEU A 98 6.08 -11.93 16.28
N PHE A 99 6.20 -12.26 15.02
CA PHE A 99 5.12 -12.18 14.03
C PHE A 99 4.47 -13.54 13.73
N LYS A 100 4.76 -14.59 14.52
CA LYS A 100 4.14 -15.91 14.31
C LYS A 100 2.65 -15.86 14.65
N GLY A 101 1.80 -16.31 13.68
CA GLY A 101 0.34 -16.31 13.85
C GLY A 101 -0.34 -14.98 13.57
N ILE A 102 0.41 -13.92 13.29
CA ILE A 102 -0.16 -12.64 12.82
C ILE A 102 -0.57 -12.77 11.35
N PHE A 103 -1.77 -12.30 11.03
CA PHE A 103 -2.24 -12.34 9.65
C PHE A 103 -1.51 -11.30 8.78
N MET A 104 -0.72 -11.81 7.84
CA MET A 104 0.01 -11.00 6.85
C MET A 104 -0.24 -11.46 5.40
N GLY A 105 -1.27 -12.27 5.21
CA GLY A 105 -1.69 -12.75 3.90
C GLY A 105 -2.49 -11.71 3.11
N VAL A 106 -2.93 -12.11 1.92
CA VAL A 106 -3.86 -11.34 1.08
C VAL A 106 -5.11 -12.17 0.90
N LYS A 107 -6.27 -11.62 1.31
CA LYS A 107 -7.57 -12.18 0.91
C LYS A 107 -7.92 -11.58 -0.45
N SER A 108 -7.71 -12.35 -1.50
CA SER A 108 -8.11 -11.95 -2.85
C SER A 108 -9.63 -11.86 -2.91
N LYS A 109 -10.15 -10.72 -3.35
CA LYS A 109 -11.54 -10.63 -3.80
C LYS A 109 -11.60 -11.23 -5.20
N GLN A 110 -12.68 -11.95 -5.49
CA GLN A 110 -12.93 -12.45 -6.84
C GLN A 110 -12.88 -11.26 -7.82
N LYS A 111 -11.99 -11.34 -8.80
CA LYS A 111 -11.91 -10.33 -9.85
C LYS A 111 -13.19 -10.41 -10.68
N LYS A 112 -13.96 -9.34 -10.73
CA LYS A 112 -15.13 -9.23 -11.60
C LYS A 112 -14.65 -8.77 -12.97
N ALA A 113 -14.65 -9.66 -13.93
CA ALA A 113 -14.49 -9.29 -15.33
C ALA A 113 -15.80 -8.64 -15.82
N LEU A 114 -15.68 -7.58 -16.61
CA LEU A 114 -16.85 -7.02 -17.30
C LEU A 114 -17.25 -7.98 -18.44
N PRO A 115 -18.56 -8.23 -18.62
CA PRO A 115 -19.04 -8.91 -19.81
C PRO A 115 -18.61 -8.18 -21.09
N THR A 116 -18.33 -8.89 -22.16
CA THR A 116 -17.89 -8.30 -23.44
C THR A 116 -18.85 -7.25 -23.96
N GLU A 117 -20.15 -7.47 -23.82
CA GLU A 117 -21.19 -6.50 -24.23
C GLU A 117 -21.13 -5.20 -23.43
N SER A 118 -20.90 -5.28 -22.11
CA SER A 118 -20.73 -4.11 -21.27
C SER A 118 -19.48 -3.33 -21.65
N LEU A 119 -18.37 -4.04 -21.96
CA LEU A 119 -17.15 -3.41 -22.42
C LEU A 119 -17.36 -2.71 -23.78
N ARG A 120 -18.02 -3.40 -24.72
CA ARG A 120 -18.37 -2.82 -26.04
C ARG A 120 -19.20 -1.54 -25.88
N LEU A 121 -20.27 -1.59 -25.08
CA LEU A 121 -21.11 -0.44 -24.80
C LEU A 121 -20.30 0.72 -24.22
N LEU A 122 -19.44 0.45 -23.26
CA LEU A 122 -18.61 1.44 -22.60
C LEU A 122 -17.62 2.11 -23.57
N MET A 123 -17.12 1.37 -24.56
CA MET A 123 -16.18 1.87 -25.57
C MET A 123 -16.88 2.65 -26.71
N THR A 124 -18.13 2.33 -27.02
CA THR A 124 -18.82 2.87 -28.22
C THR A 124 -19.99 3.78 -27.93
N ALA A 125 -20.47 3.87 -26.68
CA ALA A 125 -21.59 4.71 -26.32
C ALA A 125 -21.33 6.19 -26.70
N PRO A 126 -22.26 6.87 -27.38
CA PRO A 126 -22.16 8.28 -27.59
C PRO A 126 -22.28 9.02 -26.25
N LEU A 127 -21.43 10.01 -26.04
CA LEU A 127 -21.42 10.81 -24.81
C LEU A 127 -21.41 12.28 -25.18
N ASP A 128 -22.32 13.06 -24.62
CA ASP A 128 -22.40 14.50 -24.87
C ASP A 128 -21.42 15.29 -24.04
N ASP A 129 -21.15 14.83 -22.81
CA ASP A 129 -20.19 15.48 -21.90
C ASP A 129 -18.75 15.31 -22.38
N SER A 130 -18.03 16.41 -22.49
CA SER A 130 -16.62 16.42 -22.96
C SER A 130 -15.64 15.72 -22.01
N GLY A 131 -15.92 15.77 -20.71
CA GLY A 131 -15.09 15.11 -19.68
C GLY A 131 -15.26 13.59 -19.74
N LEU A 132 -16.50 13.13 -19.86
CA LEU A 132 -16.81 11.70 -20.02
C LEU A 132 -16.22 11.15 -21.31
N ARG A 133 -16.28 11.89 -22.42
CA ARG A 133 -15.62 11.51 -23.69
C ARG A 133 -14.11 11.34 -23.54
N LYS A 134 -13.45 12.24 -22.82
CA LYS A 134 -12.01 12.12 -22.57
C LYS A 134 -11.69 10.85 -21.74
N THR A 135 -12.49 10.61 -20.69
CA THR A 135 -12.35 9.41 -19.85
C THR A 135 -12.59 8.12 -20.64
N GLN A 136 -13.61 8.08 -21.48
CA GLN A 136 -13.91 6.95 -22.37
C GLN A 136 -12.73 6.68 -23.32
N ARG A 137 -12.17 7.72 -23.97
CA ARG A 137 -11.01 7.57 -24.85
C ARG A 137 -9.78 7.06 -24.11
N ALA A 138 -9.52 7.56 -22.89
CA ALA A 138 -8.44 7.09 -22.06
C ALA A 138 -8.61 5.60 -21.71
N LEU A 139 -9.82 5.18 -21.32
CA LEU A 139 -10.14 3.78 -21.04
C LEU A 139 -9.93 2.89 -22.28
N CYS A 140 -10.39 3.34 -23.46
CA CYS A 140 -10.18 2.60 -24.71
C CYS A 140 -8.68 2.42 -25.00
N LEU A 141 -7.88 3.48 -24.86
CA LEU A 141 -6.43 3.41 -25.07
C LEU A 141 -5.76 2.47 -24.07
N MET A 142 -6.11 2.57 -22.78
CA MET A 142 -5.57 1.67 -21.76
C MET A 142 -5.91 0.20 -22.05
N PHE A 143 -7.11 -0.07 -22.55
CA PHE A 143 -7.53 -1.42 -22.96
C PHE A 143 -6.74 -1.91 -24.16
N LEU A 144 -6.60 -1.08 -25.21
CA LEU A 144 -5.82 -1.39 -26.42
C LEU A 144 -4.33 -1.60 -26.11
N PHE A 145 -3.80 -0.93 -25.08
CA PHE A 145 -2.45 -1.16 -24.56
C PHE A 145 -2.40 -2.35 -23.58
N CYS A 146 -3.18 -3.41 -23.85
CA CYS A 146 -3.19 -4.65 -23.08
C CYS A 146 -3.49 -4.48 -21.58
N GLY A 147 -4.34 -3.52 -21.24
CA GLY A 147 -4.72 -3.25 -19.85
C GLY A 147 -3.69 -2.44 -19.07
N MET A 148 -3.03 -1.50 -19.73
CA MET A 148 -2.07 -0.59 -19.10
C MET A 148 -2.68 0.08 -17.86
N ALA A 149 -1.93 0.13 -16.77
CA ALA A 149 -2.37 0.80 -15.55
C ALA A 149 -2.50 2.31 -15.77
N PHE A 150 -3.50 2.95 -15.13
CA PHE A 150 -3.74 4.39 -15.29
C PHE A 150 -2.50 5.24 -14.96
N VAL A 151 -1.74 4.85 -13.95
CA VAL A 151 -0.49 5.56 -13.55
C VAL A 151 0.51 5.55 -14.70
N ASP A 152 0.72 4.41 -15.36
CA ASP A 152 1.64 4.28 -16.48
C ASP A 152 1.14 5.06 -17.69
N PHE A 153 -0.16 4.97 -17.98
CA PHE A 153 -0.80 5.75 -19.02
C PHE A 153 -0.67 7.27 -18.82
N ALA A 154 -0.83 7.75 -17.58
CA ALA A 154 -0.74 9.17 -17.25
C ALA A 154 0.69 9.74 -17.39
N HIS A 155 1.71 8.88 -17.29
CA HIS A 155 3.12 9.26 -17.44
C HIS A 155 3.71 8.97 -18.83
N LEU A 156 2.90 8.44 -19.76
CA LEU A 156 3.32 8.11 -21.11
C LEU A 156 3.77 9.34 -21.88
N LYS A 157 4.93 9.26 -22.51
CA LYS A 157 5.54 10.32 -23.30
C LYS A 157 5.66 9.90 -24.78
N LYS A 158 5.73 10.87 -25.67
CA LYS A 158 6.00 10.60 -27.11
C LYS A 158 7.32 9.85 -27.35
N SER A 159 8.32 10.07 -26.48
CA SER A 159 9.61 9.37 -26.50
C SER A 159 9.49 7.87 -26.28
N ASP A 160 8.40 7.43 -25.65
CA ASP A 160 8.17 6.01 -25.34
C ASP A 160 7.61 5.25 -26.55
N ILE A 161 7.28 5.98 -27.63
CA ILE A 161 6.82 5.42 -28.90
C ILE A 161 8.02 5.44 -29.87
N ARG A 162 8.53 4.27 -30.25
CA ARG A 162 9.62 4.11 -31.23
C ARG A 162 9.19 3.16 -32.34
N SER A 163 9.32 3.60 -33.59
CA SER A 163 9.01 2.78 -34.77
C SER A 163 7.62 2.12 -34.72
N GLY A 164 6.61 2.84 -34.22
CA GLY A 164 5.24 2.31 -34.07
C GLY A 164 5.04 1.37 -32.87
N CYS A 165 6.08 1.07 -32.09
CA CYS A 165 6.00 0.27 -30.87
C CYS A 165 6.02 1.14 -29.63
N LEU A 166 5.18 0.79 -28.64
CA LEU A 166 5.21 1.40 -27.33
C LEU A 166 6.24 0.66 -26.47
N LEU A 167 7.30 1.35 -26.08
CA LEU A 167 8.34 0.86 -25.18
C LEU A 167 8.21 1.61 -23.87
N TYR A 168 7.66 0.98 -22.85
CA TYR A 168 7.70 1.51 -21.50
C TYR A 168 8.29 0.48 -20.54
N THR A 169 9.17 0.92 -19.66
CA THR A 169 9.73 0.13 -18.57
C THR A 169 9.04 0.55 -17.28
N SER A 170 8.35 -0.38 -16.66
CA SER A 170 7.77 -0.21 -15.32
C SER A 170 8.86 -0.09 -14.25
#